data_5734c4a8354ce98c4532545493e5c35a
#
_entry.id   5734c4a8354ce98c4532545493e5c35a
#
_cell.length_a   1.000
_cell.length_b   1.000
_cell.length_c   1.000
_cell.angle_alpha   90.00
_cell.angle_beta   90.00
_cell.angle_gamma   90.00
#
_symmetry.space_group_name_H-M   'P 1'
#
loop_
_entity.id
_entity.type
_entity.pdbx_description
1 polymer ?
#
loop_
_entity_poly.entity_id
_entity_poly.type
_entity_poly.pdbx_seq_one_letter_code
_entity_poly.pdbx_strand_id
1 'polypeptide(L)'
;KKDDLRQSLGMVLQETNLFTGTIKENIRYGRSDATDEEVIEAAKLANAHSFISMLPQGYDTMLTANGANLSQGQRQLISIARAAVHNPPVMILDEATSSIDTRTEKIVQDGMDKLMEGRTVFVIAHRLSTVRNSKAIIVLDHGKIIERGDHNELIAQKGKYYQLYTGAFELE
;
A
#
# COMPACT_ATOMS: atom_id res chain seq x y z
N LYS A 1 -17.00 18.75 -0.47
CA LYS A 1 -18.01 17.80 0.07
C LYS A 1 -17.31 16.52 0.48
N LYS A 2 -17.91 15.71 1.42
CA LYS A 2 -17.25 14.48 1.90
C LYS A 2 -17.03 13.45 0.81
N ASP A 3 -17.92 13.38 -0.16
CA ASP A 3 -17.85 12.40 -1.25
C ASP A 3 -16.76 12.77 -2.26
N ASP A 4 -16.56 14.05 -2.55
CA ASP A 4 -15.48 14.53 -3.41
C ASP A 4 -14.11 14.20 -2.78
N LEU A 5 -13.99 14.34 -1.46
CA LEU A 5 -12.77 13.97 -0.74
C LEU A 5 -12.51 12.45 -0.79
N ARG A 6 -13.53 11.63 -0.59
CA ARG A 6 -13.41 10.16 -0.66
C ARG A 6 -13.00 9.68 -2.05
N GLN A 7 -13.52 10.30 -3.10
CA GLN A 7 -13.14 10.00 -4.49
C GLN A 7 -11.69 10.39 -4.80
N SER A 8 -11.16 11.41 -4.10
CA SER A 8 -9.80 11.90 -4.29
C SER A 8 -8.75 11.11 -3.49
N LEU A 9 -9.18 10.22 -2.57
CA LEU A 9 -8.31 9.47 -1.68
C LEU A 9 -8.34 7.98 -2.00
N GLY A 10 -7.18 7.38 -2.23
CA GLY A 10 -6.99 5.94 -2.24
C GLY A 10 -6.34 5.48 -0.94
N MET A 11 -6.70 4.29 -0.50
CA MET A 11 -6.12 3.70 0.71
C MET A 11 -5.68 2.28 0.43
N VAL A 12 -4.44 1.95 0.81
CA VAL A 12 -3.95 0.58 0.91
C VAL A 12 -3.58 0.34 2.36
N LEU A 13 -4.37 -0.48 3.03
CA LEU A 13 -4.21 -0.78 4.46
C LEU A 13 -3.39 -2.05 4.65
N GLN A 14 -2.78 -2.18 5.82
CA GLN A 14 -2.08 -3.38 6.25
C GLN A 14 -2.99 -4.62 6.22
N GLU A 15 -4.18 -4.49 6.77
CA GLU A 15 -5.20 -5.53 6.70
C GLU A 15 -5.94 -5.44 5.37
N THR A 16 -5.73 -6.44 4.52
CA THR A 16 -6.40 -6.53 3.23
C THR A 16 -7.76 -7.19 3.39
N ASN A 17 -8.81 -6.40 3.33
CA ASN A 17 -10.18 -6.92 3.32
C ASN A 17 -10.63 -7.23 1.89
N LEU A 18 -10.68 -8.53 1.57
CA LEU A 18 -11.26 -9.02 0.32
C LEU A 18 -12.64 -9.63 0.62
N PHE A 19 -13.60 -9.38 -0.27
CA PHE A 19 -14.93 -9.95 -0.11
C PHE A 19 -15.08 -11.22 -0.94
N THR A 20 -16.08 -12.01 -0.57
CA THR A 20 -16.52 -13.17 -1.36
C THR A 20 -16.97 -12.69 -2.74
N GLY A 21 -16.35 -13.22 -3.77
CA GLY A 21 -16.55 -12.84 -5.17
C GLY A 21 -15.30 -13.17 -5.98
N THR A 22 -15.28 -12.85 -7.25
CA THR A 22 -14.13 -13.10 -8.11
C THR A 22 -12.98 -12.14 -7.81
N ILE A 23 -11.76 -12.49 -8.22
CA ILE A 23 -10.60 -11.58 -8.17
C ILE A 23 -10.90 -10.30 -8.95
N LYS A 24 -11.49 -10.43 -10.13
CA LYS A 24 -11.91 -9.33 -11.00
C LYS A 24 -12.85 -8.37 -10.29
N GLU A 25 -13.89 -8.87 -9.63
CA GLU A 25 -14.83 -8.06 -8.86
C GLU A 25 -14.15 -7.36 -7.68
N ASN A 26 -13.24 -8.04 -6.99
CA ASN A 26 -12.46 -7.46 -5.90
C ASN A 26 -11.57 -6.30 -6.36
N ILE A 27 -10.95 -6.38 -7.53
CA ILE A 27 -10.16 -5.27 -8.10
C ILE A 27 -11.10 -4.15 -8.56
N ARG A 28 -12.17 -4.47 -9.32
CA ARG A 28 -13.13 -3.52 -9.84
C ARG A 28 -13.87 -2.73 -8.76
N TYR A 29 -13.90 -3.23 -7.53
CA TYR A 29 -14.47 -2.48 -6.40
C TYR A 29 -13.82 -1.11 -6.18
N GLY A 30 -12.57 -0.92 -6.60
CA GLY A 30 -11.93 0.40 -6.58
C GLY A 30 -12.62 1.42 -7.49
N ARG A 31 -13.16 0.96 -8.64
CA ARG A 31 -13.95 1.77 -9.58
C ARG A 31 -14.93 0.85 -10.31
N SER A 32 -16.20 0.96 -9.97
CA SER A 32 -17.26 0.01 -10.39
C SER A 32 -17.53 -0.02 -11.90
N ASP A 33 -17.23 1.07 -12.62
CA ASP A 33 -17.38 1.19 -14.08
C ASP A 33 -16.11 0.83 -14.86
N ALA A 34 -15.06 0.33 -14.19
CA ALA A 34 -13.83 -0.08 -14.84
C ALA A 34 -14.09 -1.27 -15.81
N THR A 35 -13.51 -1.19 -17.02
CA THR A 35 -13.54 -2.28 -17.99
C THR A 35 -12.67 -3.46 -17.55
N ASP A 36 -12.82 -4.61 -18.20
CA ASP A 36 -11.97 -5.78 -17.93
C ASP A 36 -10.50 -5.47 -18.26
N GLU A 37 -10.24 -4.71 -19.33
CA GLU A 37 -8.90 -4.28 -19.73
C GLU A 37 -8.27 -3.38 -18.67
N GLU A 38 -9.01 -2.42 -18.13
CA GLU A 38 -8.52 -1.54 -17.07
C GLU A 38 -8.21 -2.31 -15.77
N VAL A 39 -9.01 -3.31 -15.43
CA VAL A 39 -8.76 -4.21 -14.30
C VAL A 39 -7.45 -4.99 -14.51
N ILE A 40 -7.23 -5.50 -15.73
CA ILE A 40 -6.00 -6.24 -16.07
C ILE A 40 -4.78 -5.32 -16.02
N GLU A 41 -4.87 -4.10 -16.55
CA GLU A 41 -3.77 -3.13 -16.50
C GLU A 41 -3.45 -2.71 -15.06
N ALA A 42 -4.45 -2.50 -14.22
CA ALA A 42 -4.25 -2.24 -12.80
C ALA A 42 -3.57 -3.43 -12.08
N ALA A 43 -3.93 -4.66 -12.44
CA ALA A 43 -3.29 -5.86 -11.90
C ALA A 43 -1.84 -6.01 -12.38
N LYS A 44 -1.52 -5.64 -13.61
CA LYS A 44 -0.14 -5.60 -14.13
C LYS A 44 0.70 -4.56 -13.39
N LEU A 45 0.17 -3.35 -13.20
CA LEU A 45 0.83 -2.30 -12.43
C LEU A 45 1.16 -2.76 -11.02
N ALA A 46 0.21 -3.41 -10.36
CA ALA A 46 0.36 -3.95 -9.00
C ALA A 46 1.21 -5.22 -8.92
N ASN A 47 1.78 -5.74 -10.02
CA ASN A 47 2.44 -7.05 -10.10
C ASN A 47 1.55 -8.26 -9.71
N ALA A 48 0.23 -8.09 -9.74
CA ALA A 48 -0.73 -9.15 -9.42
C ALA A 48 -1.03 -10.08 -10.63
N HIS A 49 -0.91 -9.56 -11.86
CA HIS A 49 -1.29 -10.28 -13.08
C HIS A 49 -0.61 -11.64 -13.20
N SER A 50 0.66 -11.73 -12.88
CA SER A 50 1.45 -12.96 -13.04
C SER A 50 0.88 -14.13 -12.23
N PHE A 51 0.55 -13.92 -10.96
CA PHE A 51 -0.01 -14.99 -10.14
C PHE A 51 -1.47 -15.27 -10.51
N ILE A 52 -2.26 -14.23 -10.85
CA ILE A 52 -3.68 -14.41 -11.24
C ILE A 52 -3.76 -15.27 -12.49
N SER A 53 -2.93 -15.04 -13.50
CA SER A 53 -2.90 -15.80 -14.74
C SER A 53 -2.49 -17.26 -14.58
N MET A 54 -1.82 -17.61 -13.49
CA MET A 54 -1.46 -19.00 -13.17
C MET A 54 -2.58 -19.76 -12.44
N LEU A 55 -3.62 -19.07 -11.97
CA LEU A 55 -4.76 -19.72 -11.33
C LEU A 55 -5.65 -20.40 -12.41
N PRO A 56 -6.25 -21.56 -12.13
CA PRO A 56 -7.06 -22.30 -13.11
C PRO A 56 -8.20 -21.48 -13.74
N GLN A 57 -8.79 -20.55 -13.00
CA GLN A 57 -9.87 -19.67 -13.44
C GLN A 57 -9.41 -18.22 -13.63
N GLY A 58 -8.11 -17.95 -13.49
CA GLY A 58 -7.55 -16.60 -13.66
C GLY A 58 -8.29 -15.53 -12.84
N TYR A 59 -8.73 -14.49 -13.51
CA TYR A 59 -9.48 -13.38 -12.91
C TYR A 59 -10.88 -13.77 -12.40
N ASP A 60 -11.45 -14.85 -12.89
CA ASP A 60 -12.75 -15.38 -12.47
C ASP A 60 -12.63 -16.33 -11.26
N THR A 61 -11.42 -16.49 -10.71
CA THR A 61 -11.19 -17.28 -9.50
C THR A 61 -12.00 -16.69 -8.34
N MET A 62 -12.87 -17.52 -7.76
CA MET A 62 -13.66 -17.14 -6.59
C MET A 62 -12.81 -17.06 -5.34
N LEU A 63 -12.91 -15.94 -4.65
CA LEU A 63 -12.33 -15.74 -3.33
C LEU A 63 -13.36 -16.12 -2.26
N THR A 64 -12.93 -16.94 -1.34
CA THR A 64 -13.70 -17.28 -0.12
C THR A 64 -13.40 -16.27 0.97
N ALA A 65 -14.09 -16.36 2.09
CA ALA A 65 -14.00 -15.45 3.24
C ALA A 65 -12.63 -14.76 3.39
N ASN A 66 -12.59 -13.46 3.07
CA ASN A 66 -11.40 -12.62 3.16
C ASN A 66 -10.18 -13.12 2.33
N GLY A 67 -10.42 -13.86 1.23
CA GLY A 67 -9.35 -14.39 0.39
C GLY A 67 -8.53 -15.48 1.07
N ALA A 68 -9.14 -16.30 1.93
CA ALA A 68 -8.46 -17.36 2.69
C ALA A 68 -7.73 -18.39 1.80
N ASN A 69 -8.12 -18.51 0.53
CA ASN A 69 -7.47 -19.35 -0.48
C ASN A 69 -6.24 -18.71 -1.13
N LEU A 70 -5.85 -17.51 -0.73
CA LEU A 70 -4.67 -16.80 -1.21
C LEU A 70 -3.65 -16.57 -0.08
N SER A 71 -2.36 -16.46 -0.45
CA SER A 71 -1.33 -16.02 0.49
C SER A 71 -1.55 -14.55 0.87
N GLN A 72 -0.94 -14.12 1.99
CA GLN A 72 -1.04 -12.72 2.42
C GLN A 72 -0.49 -11.76 1.37
N GLY A 73 0.64 -12.07 0.75
CA GLY A 73 1.21 -11.25 -0.32
C GLY A 73 0.29 -11.15 -1.54
N GLN A 74 -0.34 -12.27 -1.97
CA GLN A 74 -1.31 -12.25 -3.06
C GLN A 74 -2.53 -11.38 -2.74
N ARG A 75 -3.06 -11.45 -1.51
CA ARG A 75 -4.14 -10.56 -1.07
C ARG A 75 -3.72 -9.10 -1.12
N GLN A 76 -2.50 -8.78 -0.71
CA GLN A 76 -1.98 -7.42 -0.74
C GLN A 76 -1.82 -6.91 -2.17
N LEU A 77 -1.33 -7.74 -3.11
CA LEU A 77 -1.25 -7.37 -4.53
C LEU A 77 -2.64 -7.06 -5.12
N ILE A 78 -3.69 -7.79 -4.75
CA ILE A 78 -5.07 -7.48 -5.15
C ILE A 78 -5.53 -6.13 -4.57
N SER A 79 -5.19 -5.83 -3.32
CA SER A 79 -5.50 -4.54 -2.69
C SER A 79 -4.80 -3.37 -3.39
N ILE A 80 -3.54 -3.55 -3.80
CA ILE A 80 -2.80 -2.58 -4.60
C ILE A 80 -3.47 -2.39 -5.97
N ALA A 81 -3.87 -3.47 -6.64
CA ALA A 81 -4.58 -3.40 -7.92
C ALA A 81 -5.93 -2.68 -7.81
N ARG A 82 -6.66 -2.89 -6.71
CA ARG A 82 -7.89 -2.15 -6.38
C ARG A 82 -7.64 -0.65 -6.26
N ALA A 83 -6.56 -0.25 -5.59
CA ALA A 83 -6.18 1.15 -5.49
C ALA A 83 -5.70 1.72 -6.83
N ALA A 84 -5.01 0.91 -7.65
CA ALA A 84 -4.55 1.29 -8.98
C ALA A 84 -5.70 1.56 -9.95
N VAL A 85 -6.75 0.72 -9.97
CA VAL A 85 -7.92 0.91 -10.84
C VAL A 85 -8.72 2.15 -10.43
N HIS A 86 -8.76 2.49 -9.15
CA HIS A 86 -9.37 3.73 -8.64
C HIS A 86 -8.61 4.97 -9.11
N ASN A 87 -7.29 4.88 -9.22
CA ASN A 87 -6.40 5.93 -9.73
C ASN A 87 -6.55 7.31 -9.03
N PRO A 88 -6.56 7.38 -7.71
CA PRO A 88 -6.76 8.63 -6.99
C PRO A 88 -5.50 9.52 -7.03
N PRO A 89 -5.63 10.87 -6.98
CA PRO A 89 -4.49 11.79 -6.96
C PRO A 89 -3.71 11.77 -5.63
N VAL A 90 -4.36 11.34 -4.55
CA VAL A 90 -3.76 11.24 -3.21
C VAL A 90 -3.95 9.84 -2.66
N MET A 91 -2.89 9.29 -2.09
CA MET A 91 -2.91 7.95 -1.51
C MET A 91 -2.45 7.95 -0.07
N ILE A 92 -3.04 7.05 0.72
CA ILE A 92 -2.62 6.71 2.08
C ILE A 92 -2.23 5.24 2.06
N LEU A 93 -0.97 4.97 2.40
CA LEU A 93 -0.42 3.63 2.44
C LEU A 93 -0.03 3.29 3.87
N ASP A 94 -0.53 2.17 4.37
CA ASP A 94 -0.10 1.62 5.65
C ASP A 94 0.84 0.45 5.37
N GLU A 95 2.14 0.67 5.63
CA GLU A 95 3.21 -0.27 5.29
C GLU A 95 3.38 -1.31 6.40
N ALA A 96 2.74 -2.45 6.25
CA ALA A 96 3.03 -3.59 7.11
C ALA A 96 3.16 -4.88 6.30
N THR A 97 4.39 -5.31 6.13
CA THR A 97 4.75 -6.53 5.42
C THR A 97 5.36 -7.58 6.35
N SER A 98 5.17 -7.45 7.66
CA SER A 98 5.84 -8.26 8.70
C SER A 98 5.58 -9.78 8.64
N SER A 99 4.65 -10.23 7.80
CA SER A 99 4.25 -11.65 7.69
C SER A 99 4.38 -12.22 6.27
N ILE A 100 5.12 -11.55 5.38
CA ILE A 100 5.31 -11.96 3.99
C ILE A 100 6.75 -12.44 3.81
N ASP A 101 6.95 -13.52 3.05
CA ASP A 101 8.29 -13.97 2.70
C ASP A 101 9.05 -12.93 1.86
N THR A 102 10.38 -12.91 1.97
CA THR A 102 11.24 -11.88 1.37
C THR A 102 11.07 -11.73 -0.15
N ARG A 103 10.79 -12.81 -0.88
CA ARG A 103 10.61 -12.76 -2.33
C ARG A 103 9.30 -12.09 -2.70
N THR A 104 8.21 -12.50 -2.07
CA THR A 104 6.88 -11.93 -2.26
C THR A 104 6.85 -10.47 -1.79
N GLU A 105 7.54 -10.16 -0.72
CA GLU A 105 7.69 -8.82 -0.20
C GLU A 105 8.28 -7.85 -1.24
N LYS A 106 9.32 -8.27 -1.96
CA LYS A 106 9.90 -7.45 -3.04
C LYS A 106 8.90 -7.18 -4.15
N ILE A 107 8.11 -8.19 -4.55
CA ILE A 107 7.07 -8.04 -5.58
C ILE A 107 5.99 -7.04 -5.13
N VAL A 108 5.57 -7.12 -3.87
CA VAL A 108 4.61 -6.19 -3.26
C VAL A 108 5.19 -4.78 -3.23
N GLN A 109 6.44 -4.62 -2.80
CA GLN A 109 7.10 -3.31 -2.74
C GLN A 109 7.23 -2.68 -4.12
N ASP A 110 7.66 -3.45 -5.13
CA ASP A 110 7.74 -2.97 -6.52
C ASP A 110 6.36 -2.52 -7.06
N GLY A 111 5.29 -3.22 -6.69
CA GLY A 111 3.92 -2.83 -7.04
C GLY A 111 3.48 -1.53 -6.32
N MET A 112 3.84 -1.38 -5.06
CA MET A 112 3.60 -0.16 -4.29
C MET A 112 4.36 1.03 -4.87
N ASP A 113 5.63 0.86 -5.21
CA ASP A 113 6.47 1.93 -5.78
C ASP A 113 5.88 2.45 -7.09
N LYS A 114 5.46 1.55 -7.99
CA LYS A 114 4.74 1.92 -9.23
C LYS A 114 3.43 2.66 -8.96
N LEU A 115 2.68 2.20 -7.95
CA LEU A 115 1.42 2.85 -7.56
C LEU A 115 1.66 4.27 -7.04
N MET A 116 2.80 4.54 -6.39
CA MET A 116 3.15 5.85 -5.83
C MET A 116 3.61 6.86 -6.88
N GLU A 117 4.07 6.42 -8.03
CA GLU A 117 4.60 7.30 -9.09
C GLU A 117 3.59 8.37 -9.52
N GLY A 118 4.05 9.63 -9.57
CA GLY A 118 3.25 10.77 -10.04
C GLY A 118 2.13 11.23 -9.11
N ARG A 119 2.08 10.75 -7.85
CA ARG A 119 1.01 11.05 -6.88
C ARG A 119 1.54 11.67 -5.60
N THR A 120 0.64 12.30 -4.86
CA THR A 120 0.89 12.65 -3.46
C THR A 120 0.58 11.46 -2.58
N VAL A 121 1.58 10.97 -1.86
CA VAL A 121 1.44 9.77 -1.03
C VAL A 121 1.78 10.07 0.42
N PHE A 122 0.89 9.68 1.31
CA PHE A 122 1.13 9.61 2.75
C PHE A 122 1.41 8.16 3.12
N VAL A 123 2.61 7.89 3.62
CA VAL A 123 3.00 6.54 4.04
C VAL A 123 3.09 6.48 5.56
N ILE A 124 2.34 5.56 6.17
CA ILE A 124 2.56 5.17 7.56
C ILE A 124 3.67 4.12 7.51
N ALA A 125 4.90 4.59 7.77
CA ALA A 125 6.08 3.78 7.54
C ALA A 125 6.45 2.96 8.76
N HIS A 126 6.66 1.68 8.54
CA HIS A 126 7.20 0.73 9.51
C HIS A 126 8.67 0.37 9.22
N ARG A 127 9.21 0.87 8.09
CA ARG A 127 10.59 0.63 7.65
C ARG A 127 11.37 1.91 7.52
N LEU A 128 12.58 1.90 8.04
CA LEU A 128 13.48 3.05 7.97
C LEU A 128 13.87 3.42 6.53
N SER A 129 13.93 2.43 5.61
CA SER A 129 14.23 2.67 4.19
C SER A 129 13.18 3.52 3.50
N THR A 130 11.89 3.24 3.75
CA THR A 130 10.77 4.01 3.22
C THR A 130 10.79 5.44 3.71
N VAL A 131 11.03 5.61 5.03
CA VAL A 131 11.11 6.94 5.65
C VAL A 131 12.25 7.76 5.06
N ARG A 132 13.45 7.15 4.92
CA ARG A 132 14.64 7.84 4.43
C ARG A 132 14.46 8.46 3.05
N ASN A 133 13.74 7.78 2.15
CA ASN A 133 13.54 8.22 0.77
C ASN A 133 12.35 9.16 0.60
N SER A 134 11.64 9.49 1.67
CA SER A 134 10.49 10.40 1.63
C SER A 134 10.92 11.84 1.46
N LYS A 135 10.16 12.63 0.69
CA LYS A 135 10.39 14.06 0.50
C LYS A 135 10.15 14.89 1.76
N ALA A 136 9.26 14.42 2.62
CA ALA A 136 8.96 15.03 3.91
C ALA A 136 8.60 13.93 4.91
N ILE A 137 9.15 14.04 6.10
CA ILE A 137 8.92 13.16 7.23
C ILE A 137 8.19 13.97 8.30
N ILE A 138 7.17 13.37 8.87
CA ILE A 138 6.39 13.94 9.97
C ILE A 138 6.45 12.97 11.13
N VAL A 139 6.96 13.41 12.27
CA VAL A 139 6.95 12.64 13.51
C VAL A 139 5.77 13.06 14.35
N LEU A 140 4.91 12.09 14.66
CA LEU A 140 3.73 12.29 15.48
C LEU A 140 3.95 11.68 16.87
N ASP A 141 3.59 12.44 17.89
CA ASP A 141 3.55 11.96 19.27
C ASP A 141 2.29 12.48 19.96
N HIS A 142 1.54 11.58 20.60
CA HIS A 142 0.26 11.90 21.26
C HIS A 142 -0.68 12.77 20.40
N GLY A 143 -0.76 12.50 19.10
CA GLY A 143 -1.62 13.22 18.15
C GLY A 143 -1.11 14.61 17.73
N LYS A 144 0.12 14.98 18.11
CA LYS A 144 0.75 16.24 17.73
C LYS A 144 1.95 16.00 16.84
N ILE A 145 2.16 16.91 15.88
CA ILE A 145 3.39 16.94 15.08
C ILE A 145 4.48 17.51 15.96
N ILE A 146 5.49 16.70 16.28
CA ILE A 146 6.64 17.11 17.10
C ILE A 146 7.88 17.44 16.27
N GLU A 147 8.03 16.79 15.10
CA GLU A 147 9.12 17.09 14.17
C GLU A 147 8.59 17.00 12.72
N ARG A 148 9.17 17.81 11.84
CA ARG A 148 8.91 17.82 10.40
C ARG A 148 10.15 18.25 9.65
N GLY A 149 10.51 17.53 8.58
CA GLY A 149 11.66 17.85 7.72
C GLY A 149 11.96 16.71 6.76
N ASP A 150 13.07 16.81 6.06
CA ASP A 150 13.62 15.67 5.33
C ASP A 150 14.55 14.83 6.25
N HIS A 151 15.06 13.71 5.71
CA HIS A 151 15.92 12.81 6.45
C HIS A 151 17.16 13.53 7.04
N ASN A 152 17.85 14.34 6.24
CA ASN A 152 19.10 14.97 6.64
C ASN A 152 18.86 16.05 7.70
N GLU A 153 17.81 16.85 7.53
CA GLU A 153 17.38 17.87 8.48
C GLU A 153 17.07 17.25 9.85
N LEU A 154 16.29 16.17 9.88
CA LEU A 154 15.88 15.53 11.13
C LEU A 154 17.02 14.75 11.81
N ILE A 155 17.94 14.17 11.03
CA ILE A 155 19.17 13.58 11.60
C ILE A 155 20.04 14.65 12.27
N ALA A 156 20.18 15.83 11.62
CA ALA A 156 20.97 16.94 12.17
C ALA A 156 20.36 17.52 13.47
N GLN A 157 19.03 17.51 13.58
CA GLN A 157 18.32 17.99 14.79
C GLN A 157 18.54 17.09 16.02
N LYS A 158 18.94 15.81 15.83
CA LYS A 158 19.14 14.81 16.89
C LYS A 158 17.93 14.64 17.82
N GLY A 159 16.73 14.82 17.29
CA GLY A 159 15.47 14.70 18.01
C GLY A 159 14.94 13.27 18.06
N LYS A 160 13.61 13.13 18.12
CA LYS A 160 12.90 11.84 18.20
C LYS A 160 13.14 10.97 16.97
N TYR A 161 13.11 11.59 15.78
CA TYR A 161 13.43 10.89 14.53
C TYR A 161 14.83 10.28 14.54
N TYR A 162 15.83 11.05 15.00
CA TYR A 162 17.20 10.56 15.10
C TYR A 162 17.29 9.35 16.04
N GLN A 163 16.63 9.40 17.20
CA GLN A 163 16.58 8.30 18.15
C GLN A 163 15.94 7.05 17.51
N LEU A 164 14.80 7.21 16.84
CA LEU A 164 14.11 6.12 16.12
C LEU A 164 15.00 5.52 15.02
N TYR A 165 15.67 6.37 14.25
CA TYR A 165 16.48 5.94 13.11
C TYR A 165 17.77 5.22 13.55
N THR A 166 18.43 5.67 14.60
CA THR A 166 19.70 5.09 15.08
C THR A 166 19.49 3.91 16.03
N GLY A 167 18.26 3.60 16.41
CA GLY A 167 17.97 2.58 17.43
C GLY A 167 18.41 3.01 18.84
N ALA A 168 18.69 4.29 19.04
CA ALA A 168 19.10 4.86 20.33
C ALA A 168 17.91 5.04 21.29
N PHE A 169 16.90 4.13 21.23
CA PHE A 169 15.89 4.03 22.26
C PHE A 169 16.45 3.20 23.41
N GLU A 170 16.75 3.85 24.51
CA GLU A 170 16.66 3.18 25.81
C GLU A 170 15.16 3.02 26.08
N LEU A 171 14.70 1.79 26.18
CA LEU A 171 13.37 1.47 26.65
C LEU A 171 13.30 1.86 28.12
N GLU A 172 12.66 3.01 28.43
CA GLU A 172 12.21 3.29 29.78
C GLU A 172 10.94 2.47 30.08
#